data_dab5ec015fe125ec7c8ef3228d1ff0bd
#
_entry.id   dab5ec015fe125ec7c8ef3228d1ff0bd
#
_cell.length_a   1.000
_cell.length_b   1.000
_cell.length_c   1.000
_cell.angle_alpha   90.00
_cell.angle_beta   90.00
_cell.angle_gamma   90.00
#
_symmetry.space_group_name_H-M   'P 1'
#
loop_
_entity.id
_entity.type
_entity.pdbx_description
1 polymer ?
#
loop_
_entity_poly.entity_id
_entity_poly.type
_entity_poly.pdbx_seq_one_letter_code
_entity_poly.pdbx_strand_id
1 'polypeptide(L)'
;MSERLAVGVLGARGRMGSTVCAAVEAAPDLELVAALDAGDDRAPLAAAGVVVDFTTPDAVLDNIRWCVEAGRHVVVGTTGFDDARLATVRGWLGEAPKVGVVVAPNFGVAAVLMMMFAARAARFFDSVEIVELHHPNKVDAPSGTARRTAELVARARTDAGLAPGGPDATTTALDGARGARVAGVPVHAVRLTGLVAHQEVLLGGAGESLTLRHDSYDRTSFMPGVLLAVRRVGDRPGLTVGLEHLLDLD
;
A
#
# COMPACT_ATOMS: atom_id res chain seq x y z
N MET A 1 -14.15 31.27 0.22
CA MET A 1 -13.25 30.22 0.76
C MET A 1 -13.94 28.91 0.48
N SER A 2 -13.31 27.96 -0.24
CA SER A 2 -13.89 26.62 -0.41
C SER A 2 -13.99 25.95 0.97
N GLU A 3 -15.08 25.26 1.21
CA GLU A 3 -15.27 24.46 2.42
C GLU A 3 -14.17 23.40 2.52
N ARG A 4 -13.53 23.27 3.69
CA ARG A 4 -12.49 22.26 3.92
C ARG A 4 -13.15 20.88 3.98
N LEU A 5 -12.48 19.86 3.44
CA LEU A 5 -12.96 18.48 3.51
C LEU A 5 -12.81 17.96 4.95
N ALA A 6 -13.93 17.62 5.58
CA ALA A 6 -13.98 17.10 6.93
C ALA A 6 -13.51 15.64 7.00
N VAL A 7 -12.50 15.36 7.83
CA VAL A 7 -11.84 14.07 7.95
C VAL A 7 -11.96 13.54 9.38
N GLY A 8 -12.39 12.29 9.53
CA GLY A 8 -12.31 11.53 10.77
C GLY A 8 -11.18 10.50 10.71
N VAL A 9 -10.54 10.21 11.83
CA VAL A 9 -9.48 9.20 11.93
C VAL A 9 -9.84 8.17 12.99
N LEU A 10 -9.83 6.89 12.61
CA LEU A 10 -9.94 5.72 13.48
C LEU A 10 -8.56 5.11 13.72
N GLY A 11 -8.25 4.76 14.96
CA GLY A 11 -6.93 4.35 15.40
C GLY A 11 -5.99 5.54 15.62
N ALA A 12 -6.54 6.71 15.98
CA ALA A 12 -5.85 7.99 16.08
C ALA A 12 -4.68 8.01 17.07
N ARG A 13 -4.75 7.22 18.17
CA ARG A 13 -3.67 7.11 19.17
C ARG A 13 -2.57 6.13 18.77
N GLY A 14 -2.78 5.37 17.67
CA GLY A 14 -1.79 4.49 17.11
C GLY A 14 -0.65 5.24 16.41
N ARG A 15 0.46 4.53 16.15
CA ARG A 15 1.66 5.12 15.49
C ARG A 15 1.37 5.72 14.11
N MET A 16 0.52 5.08 13.30
CA MET A 16 0.12 5.62 12.00
C MET A 16 -0.99 6.66 12.14
N GLY A 17 -2.02 6.37 12.95
CA GLY A 17 -3.16 7.27 13.13
C GLY A 17 -2.75 8.65 13.64
N SER A 18 -1.85 8.74 14.62
CA SER A 18 -1.33 10.04 15.11
C SER A 18 -0.58 10.82 14.03
N THR A 19 0.18 10.13 13.16
CA THR A 19 0.84 10.78 12.01
C THR A 19 -0.19 11.28 10.98
N VAL A 20 -1.28 10.52 10.76
CA VAL A 20 -2.38 10.94 9.88
C VAL A 20 -3.09 12.18 10.46
N CYS A 21 -3.41 12.19 11.75
CA CYS A 21 -4.03 13.36 12.39
C CYS A 21 -3.17 14.63 12.17
N ALA A 22 -1.87 14.55 12.46
CA ALA A 22 -0.95 15.67 12.25
C ALA A 22 -0.88 16.11 10.77
N ALA A 23 -0.90 15.16 9.82
CA ALA A 23 -0.88 15.46 8.40
C ALA A 23 -2.18 16.13 7.93
N VAL A 24 -3.34 15.70 8.43
CA VAL A 24 -4.64 16.32 8.14
C VAL A 24 -4.70 17.73 8.70
N GLU A 25 -4.27 17.95 9.94
CA GLU A 25 -4.23 19.28 10.57
C GLU A 25 -3.31 20.26 9.84
N ALA A 26 -2.20 19.76 9.27
CA ALA A 26 -1.25 20.58 8.50
C ALA A 26 -1.74 20.91 7.08
N ALA A 27 -2.73 20.19 6.55
CA ALA A 27 -3.25 20.39 5.20
C ALA A 27 -4.29 21.51 5.16
N PRO A 28 -4.10 22.58 4.34
CA PRO A 28 -4.97 23.76 4.37
C PRO A 28 -6.40 23.52 3.87
N ASP A 29 -6.59 22.46 3.08
CA ASP A 29 -7.85 22.05 2.44
C ASP A 29 -8.63 21.00 3.24
N LEU A 30 -8.06 20.50 4.36
CA LEU A 30 -8.66 19.45 5.19
C LEU A 30 -8.98 20.00 6.59
N GLU A 31 -9.90 19.33 7.29
CA GLU A 31 -10.26 19.61 8.68
C GLU A 31 -10.41 18.30 9.46
N LEU A 32 -9.62 18.14 10.52
CA LEU A 32 -9.76 17.00 11.43
C LEU A 32 -10.97 17.24 12.36
N VAL A 33 -12.08 16.53 12.12
CA VAL A 33 -13.32 16.69 12.90
C VAL A 33 -13.50 15.60 13.97
N ALA A 34 -12.81 14.47 13.84
CA ALA A 34 -12.84 13.37 14.81
C ALA A 34 -11.52 12.58 14.80
N ALA A 35 -11.00 12.28 15.98
CA ALA A 35 -9.81 11.46 16.19
C ALA A 35 -10.13 10.40 17.25
N LEU A 36 -10.51 9.20 16.82
CA LEU A 36 -11.10 8.16 17.66
C LEU A 36 -10.23 6.91 17.74
N ASP A 37 -10.44 6.13 18.80
CA ASP A 37 -9.78 4.86 19.02
C ASP A 37 -10.76 3.81 19.56
N ALA A 38 -10.28 2.61 19.83
CA ALA A 38 -11.09 1.52 20.35
C ALA A 38 -11.82 1.95 21.66
N GLY A 39 -13.15 1.75 21.68
CA GLY A 39 -14.01 2.10 22.81
C GLY A 39 -14.54 3.56 22.82
N ASP A 40 -14.08 4.41 21.92
CA ASP A 40 -14.61 5.77 21.79
C ASP A 40 -15.98 5.75 21.06
N ASP A 41 -16.86 6.70 21.40
CA ASP A 41 -18.13 6.88 20.69
C ASP A 41 -17.88 7.36 19.25
N ARG A 42 -18.55 6.72 18.28
CA ARG A 42 -18.45 7.06 16.85
C ARG A 42 -19.29 8.25 16.42
N ALA A 43 -20.15 8.80 17.30
CA ALA A 43 -21.02 9.93 16.96
C ALA A 43 -20.29 11.12 16.31
N PRO A 44 -19.06 11.51 16.72
CA PRO A 44 -18.32 12.59 16.07
C PRO A 44 -17.99 12.34 14.59
N LEU A 45 -17.88 11.07 14.14
CA LEU A 45 -17.64 10.75 12.74
C LEU A 45 -18.80 11.12 11.81
N ALA A 46 -19.98 11.41 12.36
CA ALA A 46 -21.12 11.89 11.57
C ALA A 46 -20.82 13.24 10.87
N ALA A 47 -19.88 14.02 11.37
CA ALA A 47 -19.43 15.27 10.75
C ALA A 47 -18.39 15.06 9.63
N ALA A 48 -17.76 13.86 9.55
CA ALA A 48 -16.74 13.60 8.56
C ALA A 48 -17.33 13.29 7.18
N GLY A 49 -16.74 13.82 6.12
CA GLY A 49 -16.99 13.39 4.74
C GLY A 49 -16.18 12.13 4.37
N VAL A 50 -14.96 12.03 4.92
CA VAL A 50 -14.05 10.91 4.73
C VAL A 50 -13.55 10.40 6.09
N VAL A 51 -13.51 9.09 6.27
CA VAL A 51 -12.92 8.43 7.44
C VAL A 51 -11.65 7.68 7.03
N VAL A 52 -10.55 7.94 7.74
CA VAL A 52 -9.29 7.21 7.55
C VAL A 52 -9.15 6.17 8.65
N ASP A 53 -8.96 4.90 8.27
CA ASP A 53 -8.85 3.77 9.21
C ASP A 53 -7.41 3.21 9.23
N PHE A 54 -6.74 3.35 10.37
CA PHE A 54 -5.47 2.70 10.72
C PHE A 54 -5.61 1.91 12.02
N THR A 55 -6.65 1.11 12.14
CA THR A 55 -6.94 0.27 13.31
C THR A 55 -6.25 -1.10 13.21
N THR A 56 -6.98 -2.15 13.52
CA THR A 56 -6.51 -3.55 13.48
C THR A 56 -7.30 -4.38 12.47
N PRO A 57 -6.74 -5.51 11.99
CA PRO A 57 -7.46 -6.40 11.09
C PRO A 57 -8.82 -6.88 11.63
N ASP A 58 -8.96 -7.00 12.94
CA ASP A 58 -10.20 -7.48 13.57
C ASP A 58 -11.29 -6.40 13.60
N ALA A 59 -10.92 -5.12 13.69
CA ALA A 59 -11.87 -4.01 13.80
C ALA A 59 -12.25 -3.38 12.45
N VAL A 60 -11.38 -3.47 11.45
CA VAL A 60 -11.50 -2.70 10.20
C VAL A 60 -12.76 -2.98 9.40
N LEU A 61 -13.23 -4.23 9.34
CA LEU A 61 -14.45 -4.56 8.60
C LEU A 61 -15.69 -3.91 9.22
N ASP A 62 -15.83 -3.94 10.54
CA ASP A 62 -16.93 -3.28 11.25
C ASP A 62 -16.89 -1.76 11.07
N ASN A 63 -15.70 -1.19 11.03
CA ASN A 63 -15.51 0.25 10.78
C ASN A 63 -15.93 0.63 9.35
N ILE A 64 -15.49 -0.13 8.34
CA ILE A 64 -15.89 0.07 6.93
C ILE A 64 -17.41 -0.04 6.80
N ARG A 65 -18.01 -1.09 7.36
CA ARG A 65 -19.44 -1.31 7.30
C ARG A 65 -20.21 -0.12 7.88
N TRP A 66 -19.83 0.32 9.09
CA TRP A 66 -20.44 1.49 9.71
C TRP A 66 -20.33 2.74 8.83
N CYS A 67 -19.17 3.00 8.24
CA CYS A 67 -18.96 4.15 7.36
C CYS A 67 -19.84 4.08 6.11
N VAL A 68 -19.92 2.91 5.45
CA VAL A 68 -20.75 2.69 4.25
C VAL A 68 -22.23 2.92 4.57
N GLU A 69 -22.72 2.36 5.70
CA GLU A 69 -24.11 2.53 6.17
C GLU A 69 -24.41 3.99 6.53
N ALA A 70 -23.41 4.73 7.08
CA ALA A 70 -23.52 6.15 7.40
C ALA A 70 -23.30 7.09 6.20
N GLY A 71 -23.00 6.55 5.00
CA GLY A 71 -22.75 7.35 3.79
C GLY A 71 -21.42 8.10 3.82
N ARG A 72 -20.37 7.58 4.51
CA ARG A 72 -19.04 8.19 4.62
C ARG A 72 -18.06 7.47 3.72
N HIS A 73 -17.22 8.21 3.00
CA HIS A 73 -16.11 7.64 2.25
C HIS A 73 -15.05 7.11 3.20
N VAL A 74 -14.30 6.07 2.78
CA VAL A 74 -13.32 5.41 3.67
C VAL A 74 -11.98 5.23 2.98
N VAL A 75 -10.90 5.57 3.68
CA VAL A 75 -9.51 5.29 3.29
C VAL A 75 -8.91 4.34 4.32
N VAL A 76 -8.53 3.14 3.88
CA VAL A 76 -8.10 2.05 4.76
C VAL A 76 -6.62 1.75 4.57
N GLY A 77 -5.84 1.94 5.64
CA GLY A 77 -4.43 1.55 5.73
C GLY A 77 -4.20 0.33 6.64
N THR A 78 -5.24 -0.17 7.27
CA THR A 78 -5.18 -1.42 8.03
C THR A 78 -4.93 -2.60 7.08
N THR A 79 -4.02 -3.49 7.46
CA THR A 79 -3.63 -4.67 6.67
C THR A 79 -4.58 -5.87 6.88
N GLY A 80 -4.34 -6.97 6.16
CA GLY A 80 -5.06 -8.23 6.37
C GLY A 80 -6.30 -8.39 5.47
N PHE A 81 -6.34 -7.74 4.32
CA PHE A 81 -7.36 -7.97 3.31
C PHE A 81 -6.96 -9.10 2.37
N ASP A 82 -7.81 -10.11 2.31
CA ASP A 82 -7.85 -11.15 1.30
C ASP A 82 -9.05 -10.95 0.36
N ASP A 83 -9.18 -11.82 -0.64
CA ASP A 83 -10.27 -11.74 -1.61
C ASP A 83 -11.66 -11.88 -0.98
N ALA A 84 -11.80 -12.68 0.08
CA ALA A 84 -13.07 -12.87 0.79
C ALA A 84 -13.49 -11.58 1.52
N ARG A 85 -12.56 -10.92 2.20
CA ARG A 85 -12.82 -9.63 2.87
C ARG A 85 -13.13 -8.52 1.86
N LEU A 86 -12.40 -8.47 0.75
CA LEU A 86 -12.69 -7.53 -0.34
C LEU A 86 -14.07 -7.80 -0.97
N ALA A 87 -14.45 -9.05 -1.16
CA ALA A 87 -15.79 -9.41 -1.64
C ALA A 87 -16.88 -8.98 -0.65
N THR A 88 -16.64 -9.13 0.65
CA THR A 88 -17.56 -8.66 1.71
C THR A 88 -17.78 -7.14 1.61
N VAL A 89 -16.72 -6.35 1.45
CA VAL A 89 -16.83 -4.90 1.28
C VAL A 89 -17.59 -4.53 0.00
N ARG A 90 -17.34 -5.23 -1.12
CA ARG A 90 -18.11 -5.05 -2.36
C ARG A 90 -19.60 -5.33 -2.16
N GLY A 91 -19.93 -6.37 -1.36
CA GLY A 91 -21.31 -6.70 -1.03
C GLY A 91 -22.03 -5.57 -0.29
N TRP A 92 -21.37 -4.91 0.67
CA TRP A 92 -21.96 -3.76 1.37
C TRP A 92 -22.15 -2.54 0.50
N LEU A 93 -21.27 -2.32 -0.47
CA LEU A 93 -21.34 -1.20 -1.43
C LEU A 93 -22.47 -1.40 -2.47
N GLY A 94 -22.82 -2.64 -2.78
CA GLY A 94 -23.87 -2.96 -3.75
C GLY A 94 -23.51 -2.63 -5.20
N GLU A 95 -24.50 -2.69 -6.09
CA GLU A 95 -24.32 -2.48 -7.55
C GLU A 95 -24.21 -0.99 -7.93
N ALA A 96 -24.78 -0.09 -7.15
CA ALA A 96 -24.77 1.36 -7.39
C ALA A 96 -24.19 2.11 -6.17
N PRO A 97 -22.88 1.99 -5.92
CA PRO A 97 -22.26 2.55 -4.72
C PRO A 97 -22.32 4.07 -4.72
N LYS A 98 -22.64 4.67 -3.56
CA LYS A 98 -22.67 6.13 -3.36
C LYS A 98 -21.42 6.63 -2.65
N VAL A 99 -20.71 5.75 -1.97
CA VAL A 99 -19.48 6.06 -1.25
C VAL A 99 -18.30 5.33 -1.88
N GLY A 100 -17.12 5.94 -1.83
CA GLY A 100 -15.86 5.32 -2.19
C GLY A 100 -15.21 4.66 -0.98
N VAL A 101 -14.63 3.49 -1.16
CA VAL A 101 -13.76 2.80 -0.21
C VAL A 101 -12.43 2.53 -0.89
N VAL A 102 -11.35 3.09 -0.37
CA VAL A 102 -9.98 2.83 -0.84
C VAL A 102 -9.29 1.94 0.17
N VAL A 103 -8.85 0.75 -0.24
CA VAL A 103 -8.01 -0.14 0.56
C VAL A 103 -6.62 -0.16 -0.08
N ALA A 104 -5.62 0.43 0.58
CA ALA A 104 -4.26 0.45 0.04
C ALA A 104 -3.29 -0.31 0.94
N PRO A 105 -2.65 -1.38 0.41
CA PRO A 105 -1.61 -2.11 1.16
C PRO A 105 -0.37 -1.26 1.44
N ASN A 106 -0.17 -0.20 0.67
CA ASN A 106 0.93 0.74 0.82
C ASN A 106 0.51 2.15 0.36
N PHE A 107 0.69 3.14 1.22
CA PHE A 107 0.45 4.57 0.93
C PHE A 107 1.73 5.34 0.57
N GLY A 108 2.89 4.69 0.55
CA GLY A 108 4.14 5.31 0.08
C GLY A 108 4.10 5.53 -1.43
N VAL A 109 3.86 6.75 -1.88
CA VAL A 109 3.76 7.08 -3.31
C VAL A 109 4.98 6.59 -4.07
N ALA A 110 6.19 6.86 -3.56
CA ALA A 110 7.42 6.42 -4.22
C ALA A 110 7.57 4.89 -4.26
N ALA A 111 7.11 4.16 -3.23
CA ALA A 111 7.09 2.69 -3.24
C ALA A 111 6.12 2.16 -4.31
N VAL A 112 4.94 2.76 -4.43
CA VAL A 112 3.94 2.37 -5.44
C VAL A 112 4.47 2.67 -6.86
N LEU A 113 5.06 3.84 -7.09
CA LEU A 113 5.70 4.19 -8.35
C LEU A 113 6.81 3.21 -8.72
N MET A 114 7.69 2.86 -7.76
CA MET A 114 8.74 1.86 -7.98
C MET A 114 8.14 0.51 -8.41
N MET A 115 7.09 0.02 -7.75
CA MET A 115 6.42 -1.23 -8.11
C MET A 115 5.85 -1.18 -9.53
N MET A 116 5.17 -0.09 -9.89
CA MET A 116 4.58 0.09 -11.22
C MET A 116 5.65 0.17 -12.32
N PHE A 117 6.70 0.96 -12.09
CA PHE A 117 7.80 1.10 -13.05
C PHE A 117 8.61 -0.18 -13.19
N ALA A 118 8.83 -0.91 -12.09
CA ALA A 118 9.48 -2.22 -12.12
C ALA A 118 8.70 -3.22 -12.98
N ALA A 119 7.38 -3.31 -12.81
CA ALA A 119 6.54 -4.18 -13.61
C ALA A 119 6.55 -3.80 -15.11
N ARG A 120 6.48 -2.48 -15.41
CA ARG A 120 6.54 -1.98 -16.80
C ARG A 120 7.90 -2.24 -17.44
N ALA A 121 9.00 -2.01 -16.72
CA ALA A 121 10.36 -2.19 -17.21
C ALA A 121 10.76 -3.68 -17.37
N ALA A 122 10.32 -4.55 -16.46
CA ALA A 122 10.77 -5.94 -16.37
C ALA A 122 10.56 -6.78 -17.65
N ARG A 123 9.63 -6.37 -18.50
CA ARG A 123 9.35 -7.03 -19.79
C ARG A 123 10.43 -6.80 -20.86
N PHE A 124 11.36 -5.86 -20.63
CA PHE A 124 12.43 -5.51 -21.58
C PHE A 124 13.81 -6.02 -21.16
N PHE A 125 13.92 -6.67 -19.99
CA PHE A 125 15.16 -7.14 -19.43
C PHE A 125 15.18 -8.68 -19.31
N ASP A 126 16.38 -9.26 -19.41
CA ASP A 126 16.55 -10.73 -19.38
C ASP A 126 16.32 -11.30 -17.98
N SER A 127 16.72 -10.57 -16.94
CA SER A 127 16.64 -11.01 -15.53
C SER A 127 16.17 -9.92 -14.59
N VAL A 128 15.55 -10.33 -13.48
CA VAL A 128 15.10 -9.45 -12.40
C VAL A 128 15.39 -10.08 -11.05
N GLU A 129 15.95 -9.31 -10.13
CA GLU A 129 16.07 -9.65 -8.70
C GLU A 129 15.60 -8.49 -7.84
N ILE A 130 15.11 -8.79 -6.64
CA ILE A 130 14.61 -7.78 -5.68
C ILE A 130 15.40 -7.91 -4.39
N VAL A 131 15.84 -6.77 -3.83
CA VAL A 131 16.47 -6.68 -2.52
C VAL A 131 15.61 -5.77 -1.63
N GLU A 132 15.10 -6.31 -0.53
CA GLU A 132 14.38 -5.52 0.47
C GLU A 132 15.22 -5.41 1.76
N LEU A 133 15.24 -4.21 2.34
CA LEU A 133 16.11 -3.92 3.47
C LEU A 133 15.30 -3.23 4.58
N HIS A 134 15.29 -3.80 5.78
CA HIS A 134 14.53 -3.29 6.90
C HIS A 134 15.31 -3.37 8.22
N HIS A 135 14.76 -2.72 9.24
CA HIS A 135 15.24 -2.82 10.62
C HIS A 135 15.10 -4.27 11.15
N PRO A 136 15.90 -4.68 12.16
CA PRO A 136 15.89 -6.06 12.66
C PRO A 136 14.56 -6.53 13.28
N ASN A 137 13.73 -5.59 13.74
CA ASN A 137 12.44 -5.89 14.38
C ASN A 137 11.28 -6.18 13.37
N LYS A 138 11.58 -6.25 12.07
CA LYS A 138 10.56 -6.64 11.08
C LYS A 138 10.34 -8.15 11.12
N VAL A 139 9.09 -8.56 11.37
CA VAL A 139 8.75 -9.97 11.65
C VAL A 139 8.57 -10.83 10.39
N ASP A 140 8.19 -10.21 9.26
CA ASP A 140 8.00 -10.91 7.99
C ASP A 140 9.23 -10.76 7.08
N ALA A 141 9.58 -11.80 6.34
CA ALA A 141 10.58 -11.82 5.29
C ALA A 141 10.16 -12.81 4.18
N PRO A 142 10.12 -12.41 2.90
CA PRO A 142 10.24 -11.04 2.42
C PRO A 142 9.08 -10.14 2.87
N SER A 143 9.30 -8.80 2.81
CA SER A 143 8.27 -7.82 3.14
C SER A 143 7.05 -7.90 2.21
N GLY A 144 5.89 -7.46 2.68
CA GLY A 144 4.67 -7.43 1.84
C GLY A 144 4.86 -6.64 0.54
N THR A 145 5.57 -5.50 0.59
CA THR A 145 5.89 -4.69 -0.60
C THR A 145 6.77 -5.46 -1.58
N ALA A 146 7.81 -6.15 -1.10
CA ALA A 146 8.69 -6.94 -1.97
C ALA A 146 7.96 -8.13 -2.60
N ARG A 147 7.11 -8.81 -1.85
CA ARG A 147 6.25 -9.89 -2.38
C ARG A 147 5.32 -9.36 -3.48
N ARG A 148 4.62 -8.25 -3.22
CA ARG A 148 3.74 -7.63 -4.21
C ARG A 148 4.50 -7.17 -5.45
N THR A 149 5.69 -6.60 -5.30
CA THR A 149 6.57 -6.22 -6.43
C THR A 149 6.92 -7.43 -7.27
N ALA A 150 7.34 -8.53 -6.63
CA ALA A 150 7.69 -9.77 -7.33
C ALA A 150 6.51 -10.36 -8.11
N GLU A 151 5.30 -10.36 -7.54
CA GLU A 151 4.08 -10.82 -8.21
C GLU A 151 3.74 -9.97 -9.44
N LEU A 152 3.83 -8.64 -9.34
CA LEU A 152 3.58 -7.73 -10.46
C LEU A 152 4.61 -7.89 -11.57
N VAL A 153 5.89 -8.00 -11.22
CA VAL A 153 7.00 -8.27 -12.15
C VAL A 153 6.82 -9.61 -12.83
N ALA A 154 6.55 -10.68 -12.06
CA ALA A 154 6.34 -12.02 -12.61
C ALA A 154 5.20 -12.04 -13.61
N ARG A 155 4.07 -11.42 -13.29
CA ARG A 155 2.92 -11.30 -14.19
C ARG A 155 3.29 -10.56 -15.47
N ALA A 156 3.89 -9.37 -15.37
CA ALA A 156 4.26 -8.59 -16.54
C ALA A 156 5.26 -9.32 -17.47
N ARG A 157 6.20 -10.08 -16.90
CA ARG A 157 7.13 -10.92 -17.66
C ARG A 157 6.43 -12.11 -18.32
N THR A 158 5.57 -12.80 -17.59
CA THR A 158 4.78 -13.93 -18.14
C THR A 158 3.89 -13.48 -19.29
N ASP A 159 3.21 -12.34 -19.14
CA ASP A 159 2.38 -11.74 -20.19
C ASP A 159 3.19 -11.34 -21.45
N ALA A 160 4.50 -11.10 -21.28
CA ALA A 160 5.46 -10.85 -22.36
C ALA A 160 6.17 -12.12 -22.89
N GLY A 161 5.79 -13.32 -22.41
CA GLY A 161 6.38 -14.59 -22.82
C GLY A 161 7.76 -14.88 -22.21
N LEU A 162 8.14 -14.20 -21.14
CA LEU A 162 9.42 -14.34 -20.44
C LEU A 162 9.31 -15.17 -19.17
N ALA A 163 10.41 -15.83 -18.76
CA ALA A 163 10.48 -16.46 -17.45
C ALA A 163 10.45 -15.40 -16.33
N PRO A 164 9.76 -15.64 -15.20
CA PRO A 164 9.58 -14.65 -14.15
C PRO A 164 10.86 -14.02 -13.59
N GLY A 165 11.90 -14.81 -13.27
CA GLY A 165 13.15 -14.32 -12.69
C GLY A 165 14.30 -14.15 -13.68
N GLY A 166 14.33 -14.93 -14.75
CA GLY A 166 15.43 -14.97 -15.72
C GLY A 166 16.36 -16.17 -15.54
N PRO A 167 17.46 -16.26 -16.32
CA PRO A 167 18.40 -17.36 -16.28
C PRO A 167 19.16 -17.42 -14.94
N ASP A 168 19.40 -18.64 -14.47
CA ASP A 168 20.19 -18.91 -13.27
C ASP A 168 20.92 -20.25 -13.48
N ALA A 169 22.23 -20.21 -13.60
CA ALA A 169 23.09 -21.37 -13.80
C ALA A 169 23.67 -21.93 -12.47
N THR A 170 23.16 -21.49 -11.33
CA THR A 170 23.64 -21.93 -10.02
C THR A 170 23.35 -23.41 -9.81
N THR A 171 24.41 -24.23 -9.70
CA THR A 171 24.31 -25.70 -9.45
C THR A 171 24.73 -26.08 -8.02
N THR A 172 25.44 -25.19 -7.33
CA THR A 172 25.91 -25.41 -5.94
C THR A 172 25.65 -24.13 -5.13
N ALA A 173 24.86 -24.24 -4.10
CA ALA A 173 24.55 -23.12 -3.22
C ALA A 173 24.36 -23.60 -1.77
N LEU A 174 24.70 -22.74 -0.81
CA LEU A 174 24.21 -22.87 0.57
C LEU A 174 22.72 -22.53 0.60
N ASP A 175 21.99 -23.14 1.54
CA ASP A 175 20.56 -22.86 1.70
C ASP A 175 20.29 -21.36 1.90
N GLY A 176 19.33 -20.82 1.19
CA GLY A 176 18.98 -19.41 1.20
C GLY A 176 19.91 -18.46 0.42
N ALA A 177 21.05 -18.91 -0.12
CA ALA A 177 22.02 -18.04 -0.81
C ALA A 177 21.42 -17.27 -2.01
N ARG A 178 20.41 -17.85 -2.69
CA ARG A 178 19.68 -17.23 -3.81
C ARG A 178 18.36 -16.58 -3.39
N GLY A 179 18.21 -16.27 -2.09
CA GLY A 179 17.00 -15.67 -1.53
C GLY A 179 15.78 -16.57 -1.60
N ALA A 180 14.62 -15.98 -1.40
CA ALA A 180 13.32 -16.63 -1.58
C ALA A 180 12.83 -16.45 -3.02
N ARG A 181 12.06 -17.42 -3.53
CA ARG A 181 11.37 -17.29 -4.83
C ARG A 181 9.92 -16.91 -4.61
N VAL A 182 9.54 -15.69 -5.01
CA VAL A 182 8.15 -15.21 -4.98
C VAL A 182 7.63 -15.13 -6.41
N ALA A 183 6.65 -15.94 -6.75
CA ALA A 183 6.15 -16.11 -8.12
C ALA A 183 7.28 -16.35 -9.15
N GLY A 184 8.38 -17.01 -8.73
CA GLY A 184 9.55 -17.27 -9.57
C GLY A 184 10.61 -16.16 -9.62
N VAL A 185 10.35 -14.98 -9.07
CA VAL A 185 11.32 -13.87 -8.96
C VAL A 185 12.15 -14.04 -7.69
N PRO A 186 13.51 -13.97 -7.75
CA PRO A 186 14.35 -13.98 -6.55
C PRO A 186 14.15 -12.73 -5.71
N VAL A 187 13.97 -12.91 -4.39
CA VAL A 187 13.81 -11.82 -3.41
C VAL A 187 14.76 -12.04 -2.25
N HIS A 188 15.60 -11.06 -1.99
CA HIS A 188 16.61 -11.08 -0.92
C HIS A 188 16.17 -10.14 0.21
N ALA A 189 16.24 -10.61 1.46
CA ALA A 189 15.82 -9.84 2.63
C ALA A 189 17.02 -9.49 3.50
N VAL A 190 17.30 -8.20 3.66
CA VAL A 190 18.33 -7.67 4.56
C VAL A 190 17.67 -7.16 5.83
N ARG A 191 18.24 -7.52 7.00
CA ARG A 191 17.87 -7.02 8.34
C ARG A 191 19.10 -6.39 8.96
N LEU A 192 19.09 -5.05 9.09
CA LEU A 192 20.28 -4.31 9.57
C LEU A 192 19.84 -3.15 10.47
N THR A 193 20.54 -2.96 11.58
CA THR A 193 20.35 -1.80 12.46
C THR A 193 20.64 -0.50 11.71
N GLY A 194 19.78 0.50 11.89
CA GLY A 194 19.87 1.79 11.18
C GLY A 194 19.00 1.88 9.92
N LEU A 195 18.52 0.75 9.38
CA LEU A 195 17.56 0.75 8.28
C LEU A 195 16.12 0.95 8.78
N VAL A 196 15.27 1.50 7.92
CA VAL A 196 13.82 1.64 8.17
C VAL A 196 13.04 0.75 7.22
N ALA A 197 12.85 1.16 5.97
CA ALA A 197 12.16 0.38 4.95
C ALA A 197 12.66 0.80 3.57
N HIS A 198 13.34 -0.10 2.88
CA HIS A 198 13.97 0.18 1.60
C HIS A 198 13.76 -1.01 0.66
N GLN A 199 13.76 -0.74 -0.64
CA GLN A 199 13.71 -1.78 -1.66
C GLN A 199 14.43 -1.36 -2.93
N GLU A 200 15.16 -2.32 -3.52
CA GLU A 200 15.75 -2.22 -4.85
C GLU A 200 15.14 -3.29 -5.76
N VAL A 201 14.88 -2.91 -6.99
CA VAL A 201 14.56 -3.84 -8.09
C VAL A 201 15.68 -3.72 -9.11
N LEU A 202 16.42 -4.81 -9.29
CA LEU A 202 17.55 -4.92 -10.18
C LEU A 202 17.09 -5.59 -11.48
N LEU A 203 17.25 -4.93 -12.60
CA LEU A 203 16.86 -5.39 -13.93
C LEU A 203 18.14 -5.48 -14.78
N GLY A 204 18.43 -6.67 -15.29
CA GLY A 204 19.66 -6.96 -16.06
C GLY A 204 19.36 -7.35 -17.49
N GLY A 205 20.09 -6.77 -18.45
CA GLY A 205 20.09 -7.08 -19.85
C GLY A 205 21.51 -7.17 -20.40
N ALA A 206 21.66 -7.52 -21.68
CA ALA A 206 22.95 -7.66 -22.32
C ALA A 206 23.68 -6.30 -22.36
N GLY A 207 24.73 -6.15 -21.56
CA GLY A 207 25.58 -4.94 -21.52
C GLY A 207 25.02 -3.80 -20.67
N GLU A 208 23.87 -3.94 -20.00
CA GLU A 208 23.27 -2.90 -19.18
C GLU A 208 22.52 -3.44 -17.95
N SER A 209 22.28 -2.58 -17.00
CA SER A 209 21.36 -2.84 -15.90
C SER A 209 20.57 -1.57 -15.54
N LEU A 210 19.35 -1.75 -15.07
CA LEU A 210 18.52 -0.70 -14.49
C LEU A 210 18.22 -1.04 -13.04
N THR A 211 18.46 -0.10 -12.13
CA THR A 211 18.06 -0.24 -10.72
C THR A 211 17.00 0.78 -10.38
N LEU A 212 15.87 0.31 -9.85
CA LEU A 212 14.85 1.15 -9.25
C LEU A 212 14.94 1.01 -7.74
N ARG A 213 15.15 2.13 -7.04
CA ARG A 213 15.29 2.14 -5.58
C ARG A 213 14.29 3.08 -4.93
N HIS A 214 13.72 2.63 -3.83
CA HIS A 214 12.90 3.40 -2.92
C HIS A 214 13.44 3.30 -1.50
N ASP A 215 13.55 4.44 -0.84
CA ASP A 215 13.97 4.57 0.56
C ASP A 215 12.89 5.33 1.35
N SER A 216 12.37 4.70 2.40
CA SER A 216 11.50 5.33 3.40
C SER A 216 12.29 5.47 4.71
N TYR A 217 12.42 6.70 5.19
CA TYR A 217 13.20 7.02 6.39
C TYR A 217 12.34 7.17 7.64
N ASP A 218 11.04 7.47 7.48
CA ASP A 218 10.07 7.48 8.57
C ASP A 218 8.62 7.36 8.05
N ARG A 219 7.64 7.39 8.97
CA ARG A 219 6.21 7.20 8.63
C ARG A 219 5.58 8.38 7.91
N THR A 220 6.18 9.55 7.92
CA THR A 220 5.67 10.72 7.18
C THR A 220 5.70 10.47 5.67
N SER A 221 6.56 9.55 5.19
CA SER A 221 6.63 9.12 3.78
C SER A 221 5.31 8.54 3.24
N PHE A 222 4.42 8.06 4.11
CA PHE A 222 3.09 7.55 3.72
C PHE A 222 2.04 8.65 3.60
N MET A 223 2.25 9.80 4.25
CA MET A 223 1.22 10.83 4.36
C MET A 223 0.81 11.46 3.03
N PRO A 224 1.70 11.72 2.07
CA PRO A 224 1.28 12.20 0.74
C PRO A 224 0.26 11.26 0.07
N GLY A 225 0.45 9.95 0.18
CA GLY A 225 -0.49 8.97 -0.39
C GLY A 225 -1.79 8.86 0.39
N VAL A 226 -1.76 8.96 1.73
CA VAL A 226 -2.98 9.01 2.55
C VAL A 226 -3.82 10.24 2.19
N LEU A 227 -3.19 11.43 2.13
CA LEU A 227 -3.88 12.67 1.79
C LEU A 227 -4.40 12.68 0.35
N LEU A 228 -3.66 12.07 -0.59
CA LEU A 228 -4.14 11.85 -1.95
C LEU A 228 -5.41 11.00 -1.96
N ALA A 229 -5.40 9.88 -1.23
CA ALA A 229 -6.57 9.00 -1.15
C ALA A 229 -7.76 9.70 -0.50
N VAL A 230 -7.55 10.47 0.57
CA VAL A 230 -8.59 11.29 1.20
C VAL A 230 -9.25 12.25 0.20
N ARG A 231 -8.46 12.93 -0.63
CA ARG A 231 -8.96 13.88 -1.63
C ARG A 231 -9.69 13.24 -2.81
N ARG A 232 -9.32 11.99 -3.15
CA ARG A 232 -9.80 11.31 -4.36
C ARG A 232 -10.87 10.25 -4.11
N VAL A 233 -11.05 9.78 -2.87
CA VAL A 233 -11.98 8.68 -2.57
C VAL A 233 -13.43 9.04 -2.91
N GLY A 234 -13.82 10.31 -2.77
CA GLY A 234 -15.17 10.80 -3.10
C GLY A 234 -15.49 10.74 -4.59
N ASP A 235 -14.48 10.90 -5.46
CA ASP A 235 -14.64 10.87 -6.93
C ASP A 235 -14.69 9.43 -7.48
N ARG A 236 -14.52 8.42 -6.62
CA ARG A 236 -14.45 7.00 -7.00
C ARG A 236 -15.42 6.16 -6.16
N PRO A 237 -16.73 6.24 -6.39
CA PRO A 237 -17.69 5.37 -5.72
C PRO A 237 -17.38 3.89 -5.96
N GLY A 238 -17.52 3.08 -4.92
CA GLY A 238 -17.17 1.66 -4.96
C GLY A 238 -15.84 1.36 -4.30
N LEU A 239 -15.34 0.12 -4.46
CA LEU A 239 -14.10 -0.35 -3.88
C LEU A 239 -12.94 -0.17 -4.84
N THR A 240 -11.96 0.62 -4.42
CA THR A 240 -10.64 0.74 -5.07
C THR A 240 -9.60 0.03 -4.21
N VAL A 241 -8.83 -0.89 -4.80
CA VAL A 241 -7.74 -1.62 -4.12
C VAL A 241 -6.40 -1.23 -4.72
N GLY A 242 -5.57 -0.57 -3.93
CA GLY A 242 -4.27 -0.05 -4.35
C GLY A 242 -4.27 1.46 -4.58
N LEU A 243 -3.18 2.10 -4.17
CA LEU A 243 -2.97 3.55 -4.34
C LEU A 243 -2.69 3.91 -5.81
N GLU A 244 -2.16 2.95 -6.58
CA GLU A 244 -1.82 3.13 -8.01
C GLU A 244 -2.98 3.64 -8.85
N HIS A 245 -4.21 3.27 -8.52
CA HIS A 245 -5.42 3.71 -9.20
C HIS A 245 -5.78 5.17 -8.95
N LEU A 246 -5.10 5.84 -8.02
CA LEU A 246 -5.31 7.25 -7.68
C LEU A 246 -4.19 8.17 -8.21
N LEU A 247 -3.14 7.60 -8.84
CA LEU A 247 -1.94 8.35 -9.25
C LEU A 247 -2.05 8.99 -10.65
N ASP A 248 -3.11 8.69 -11.42
CA ASP A 248 -3.34 9.20 -12.80
C ASP A 248 -2.07 9.05 -13.68
N LEU A 249 -1.47 7.84 -13.70
CA LEU A 249 -0.25 7.50 -14.47
C LEU A 249 -0.63 6.70 -15.72
N ASP A 250 -1.31 7.33 -16.66
CA ASP A 250 -1.64 6.75 -17.98
C ASP A 250 -0.46 6.83 -18.96
#